data_40c7bca5e27c1c8091d6664bd7cb6a4e
#
_entry.id   40c7bca5e27c1c8091d6664bd7cb6a4e
#
_cell.length_a   1.000
_cell.length_b   1.000
_cell.length_c   1.000
_cell.angle_alpha   90.00
_cell.angle_beta   90.00
_cell.angle_gamma   90.00
#
_symmetry.space_group_name_H-M   'P 1'
#
loop_
_entity.id
_entity.type
_entity.pdbx_description
1 polymer ?
#
loop_
_entity_poly.entity_id
_entity_poly.type
_entity_poly.pdbx_seq_one_letter_code
_entity_poly.pdbx_strand_id
1 'polypeptide(L)'
;MRDVMKPILAVLALVATTSLTLATTSASADTAPTDTDLPKTVSADVLPTVQINGVAWKQVIVGDIVYVGGSFTSARPAGAAAGTSETARSNMLAYRLSTGNLITTFAPKFNGQVKDMALSPDKKLLYVAGGFTQVDGVNRYRGAAIDLATGKATSFRPIFNSTTNAVAATSSAVFYGGVFTSADNTARTKVAAVKPGDTGTQLLPLNPKVAGGNVNDLVVSSDGTKIVIGGAFTSVNGSSKPGYGLARLEVSSGSSLALPVNDEIRNGGTEAAILSLESDGTSFYGTGYNYGSGGNSEGSFKSDWATGKLTWLEDCHGDTYAIWPTADAVYQASHKHHCGTSGGFPETKPRSWYHATAVTQDVRGTNIADDKYDYPDHPGTPRPEFLEWYPKWTNGTYTSAQQSTWTVTANSNYVIYGGEFLKVNGVAQQGLVRFAVKDIAANKVGPTLKGAAWALTGSSPSAGKATLKWPGNPDKDNATVTYKLYRGTLDSTPIKTVKVSAPFWKHTAMTFTDTGRTSGSSQKYKIEAVDPLGNISRSDWVTVKIR
;
A
#
# COMPACT_ATOMS: atom_id res chain seq x y z
N MET A 1 -69.41 54.27 -12.26
CA MET A 1 -69.51 54.61 -10.84
C MET A 1 -68.58 53.61 -10.09
N ARG A 2 -67.77 54.14 -9.25
CA ARG A 2 -66.59 53.62 -8.59
C ARG A 2 -66.78 52.25 -7.95
N ASP A 3 -65.95 51.28 -8.33
CA ASP A 3 -65.72 50.02 -7.59
C ASP A 3 -64.38 50.01 -6.97
N VAL A 4 -64.38 49.69 -5.69
CA VAL A 4 -63.22 49.67 -4.77
C VAL A 4 -62.67 48.27 -4.79
N MET A 5 -61.45 48.08 -5.31
CA MET A 5 -60.65 46.86 -5.19
C MET A 5 -59.96 46.82 -3.82
N LYS A 6 -60.20 45.75 -3.04
CA LYS A 6 -59.46 45.41 -1.86
C LYS A 6 -58.28 44.47 -2.24
N PRO A 7 -57.06 44.66 -1.75
CA PRO A 7 -55.97 43.72 -2.00
C PRO A 7 -56.04 42.56 -1.04
N ILE A 8 -55.91 41.34 -1.56
CA ILE A 8 -55.69 40.10 -0.81
C ILE A 8 -54.22 40.01 -0.53
N LEU A 9 -53.85 40.06 0.76
CA LEU A 9 -52.49 39.74 1.22
C LEU A 9 -52.31 38.22 1.17
N ALA A 10 -51.45 37.71 0.28
CA ALA A 10 -50.94 36.34 0.30
C ALA A 10 -49.72 36.29 1.24
N VAL A 11 -49.84 35.61 2.37
CA VAL A 11 -48.76 35.31 3.27
C VAL A 11 -48.00 34.11 2.67
N LEU A 12 -46.81 34.33 2.10
CA LEU A 12 -45.88 33.27 1.72
C LEU A 12 -45.18 32.76 2.99
N ALA A 13 -45.56 31.58 3.44
CA ALA A 13 -44.77 30.85 4.45
C ALA A 13 -43.51 30.28 3.81
N LEU A 14 -42.36 30.88 4.10
CA LEU A 14 -41.05 30.38 3.71
C LEU A 14 -40.68 29.21 4.64
N VAL A 15 -40.87 27.97 4.18
CA VAL A 15 -40.35 26.77 4.88
C VAL A 15 -38.86 26.70 4.55
N ALA A 16 -38.04 27.14 5.49
CA ALA A 16 -36.59 26.90 5.44
C ALA A 16 -36.32 25.45 5.80
N THR A 17 -36.13 24.60 4.78
CA THR A 17 -35.56 23.26 4.99
C THR A 17 -34.06 23.41 5.26
N THR A 18 -33.66 23.40 6.53
CA THR A 18 -32.28 23.22 6.93
C THR A 18 -31.89 21.79 6.59
N SER A 19 -31.21 21.61 5.45
CA SER A 19 -30.48 20.38 5.14
C SER A 19 -29.35 20.25 6.13
N LEU A 20 -29.52 19.40 7.13
CA LEU A 20 -28.44 18.99 8.00
C LEU A 20 -27.51 18.09 7.16
N THR A 21 -26.51 18.67 6.51
CA THR A 21 -25.39 17.90 5.97
C THR A 21 -24.63 17.34 7.17
N LEU A 22 -24.87 16.06 7.48
CA LEU A 22 -23.93 15.29 8.28
C LEU A 22 -22.62 15.29 7.50
N ALA A 23 -21.71 16.16 7.87
CA ALA A 23 -20.32 16.01 7.51
C ALA A 23 -19.86 14.70 8.16
N THR A 24 -19.77 13.64 7.36
CA THR A 24 -19.02 12.45 7.75
C THR A 24 -17.56 12.90 7.88
N THR A 25 -17.13 13.22 9.09
CA THR A 25 -15.70 13.36 9.37
C THR A 25 -15.10 12.00 9.07
N SER A 26 -14.38 11.92 7.94
CA SER A 26 -13.53 10.77 7.65
C SER A 26 -12.60 10.62 8.84
N ALA A 27 -12.65 9.46 9.51
CA ALA A 27 -11.69 9.17 10.56
C ALA A 27 -10.30 9.24 9.92
N SER A 28 -9.49 10.19 10.36
CA SER A 28 -8.15 10.40 9.85
C SER A 28 -7.26 9.27 10.34
N ALA A 29 -6.69 8.50 9.42
CA ALA A 29 -5.73 7.45 9.75
C ALA A 29 -4.50 8.10 10.38
N ASP A 30 -4.24 7.87 11.68
CA ASP A 30 -3.15 8.54 12.36
C ASP A 30 -2.64 7.89 13.63
N THR A 31 -1.32 7.88 13.72
CA THR A 31 -0.57 7.66 14.96
C THR A 31 0.54 8.68 15.16
N ALA A 32 0.78 9.56 14.19
CA ALA A 32 1.81 10.57 14.30
C ALA A 32 1.32 11.79 15.10
N PRO A 33 2.21 12.48 15.83
CA PRO A 33 1.85 13.72 16.49
C PRO A 33 1.49 14.78 15.46
N THR A 34 0.57 15.66 15.85
CA THR A 34 0.02 16.74 15.00
C THR A 34 0.93 17.95 14.84
N ASP A 35 2.17 17.87 15.26
CA ASP A 35 3.15 18.96 15.18
C ASP A 35 3.91 19.00 13.84
N THR A 36 3.56 18.14 12.90
CA THR A 36 4.01 18.20 11.51
C THR A 36 2.83 18.50 10.59
N ASP A 37 3.07 19.15 9.47
CA ASP A 37 2.06 19.37 8.41
C ASP A 37 1.86 18.15 7.52
N LEU A 38 2.52 17.03 7.84
CA LEU A 38 2.41 15.78 7.12
C LEU A 38 1.12 15.02 7.48
N PRO A 39 0.50 14.37 6.52
CA PRO A 39 -0.65 13.51 6.75
C PRO A 39 -0.33 12.39 7.73
N LYS A 40 -1.36 11.93 8.39
CA LYS A 40 -1.30 10.87 9.38
C LYS A 40 -1.38 9.51 8.73
N THR A 41 -0.69 8.51 9.31
CA THR A 41 -0.72 7.12 8.88
C THR A 41 -1.55 6.25 9.83
N VAL A 42 -1.85 5.03 9.42
CA VAL A 42 -2.34 4.00 10.35
C VAL A 42 -1.26 3.63 11.36
N SER A 43 -1.66 3.07 12.50
CA SER A 43 -0.72 2.47 13.45
C SER A 43 0.07 1.33 12.80
N ALA A 44 1.32 1.17 13.18
CA ALA A 44 2.14 0.01 12.81
C ALA A 44 1.83 -1.25 13.66
N ASP A 45 0.81 -1.20 14.54
CA ASP A 45 0.35 -2.35 15.30
C ASP A 45 -0.24 -3.44 14.39
N VAL A 46 0.29 -4.64 14.53
CA VAL A 46 -0.20 -5.82 13.81
C VAL A 46 -1.50 -6.30 14.45
N LEU A 47 -2.61 -6.18 13.71
CA LEU A 47 -3.89 -6.71 14.18
C LEU A 47 -4.01 -8.22 13.89
N PRO A 48 -4.54 -9.02 14.84
CA PRO A 48 -4.78 -10.44 14.63
C PRO A 48 -5.58 -10.69 13.36
N THR A 49 -5.04 -11.45 12.40
CA THR A 49 -5.65 -11.69 11.09
C THR A 49 -5.48 -13.16 10.71
N VAL A 50 -6.48 -13.73 10.05
CA VAL A 50 -6.36 -15.06 9.42
C VAL A 50 -5.08 -15.14 8.60
N GLN A 51 -4.44 -16.30 8.60
CA GLN A 51 -3.18 -16.57 7.90
C GLN A 51 -3.40 -17.55 6.75
N ILE A 52 -2.52 -17.55 5.76
CA ILE A 52 -2.54 -18.50 4.63
C ILE A 52 -1.19 -19.19 4.49
N ASN A 53 -1.17 -20.38 3.88
CA ASN A 53 0.05 -21.17 3.66
C ASN A 53 0.73 -20.89 2.30
N GLY A 54 0.41 -19.79 1.64
CA GLY A 54 0.93 -19.44 0.31
C GLY A 54 1.10 -17.93 0.14
N VAL A 55 0.64 -17.42 -1.00
CA VAL A 55 0.72 -16.00 -1.36
C VAL A 55 -0.65 -15.42 -1.67
N ALA A 56 -0.93 -14.20 -1.19
CA ALA A 56 -2.07 -13.39 -1.58
C ALA A 56 -1.65 -12.40 -2.68
N TRP A 57 -2.37 -12.42 -3.80
CA TRP A 57 -2.12 -11.54 -4.95
C TRP A 57 -3.03 -10.31 -4.99
N LYS A 58 -4.27 -10.44 -4.55
CA LYS A 58 -5.25 -9.33 -4.52
C LYS A 58 -6.16 -9.44 -3.30
N GLN A 59 -6.55 -8.28 -2.78
CA GLN A 59 -7.57 -8.16 -1.75
C GLN A 59 -8.61 -7.12 -2.17
N VAL A 60 -9.89 -7.35 -1.84
CA VAL A 60 -11.00 -6.44 -2.14
C VAL A 60 -11.86 -6.29 -0.90
N ILE A 61 -12.10 -5.06 -0.47
CA ILE A 61 -12.92 -4.73 0.71
C ILE A 61 -14.35 -4.39 0.29
N VAL A 62 -15.33 -5.06 0.91
CA VAL A 62 -16.76 -4.78 0.76
C VAL A 62 -17.40 -4.69 2.14
N GLY A 63 -17.65 -3.49 2.62
CA GLY A 63 -18.11 -3.28 4.01
C GLY A 63 -17.12 -3.87 5.02
N ASP A 64 -17.59 -4.80 5.84
CA ASP A 64 -16.77 -5.52 6.84
C ASP A 64 -16.19 -6.84 6.32
N ILE A 65 -16.18 -7.08 5.02
CA ILE A 65 -15.66 -8.31 4.43
C ILE A 65 -14.46 -8.00 3.53
N VAL A 66 -13.40 -8.77 3.68
CA VAL A 66 -12.25 -8.79 2.77
C VAL A 66 -12.26 -10.09 2.00
N TYR A 67 -12.32 -10.00 0.68
CA TYR A 67 -12.12 -11.11 -0.24
C TYR A 67 -10.66 -11.17 -0.65
N VAL A 68 -10.07 -12.36 -0.61
CA VAL A 68 -8.64 -12.59 -0.90
C VAL A 68 -8.51 -13.60 -2.02
N GLY A 69 -7.81 -13.21 -3.08
CA GLY A 69 -7.37 -14.07 -4.15
C GLY A 69 -5.86 -14.31 -4.07
N GLY A 70 -5.42 -15.52 -4.42
CA GLY A 70 -4.00 -15.85 -4.32
C GLY A 70 -3.63 -17.22 -4.88
N SER A 71 -2.55 -17.76 -4.34
CA SER A 71 -2.12 -19.14 -4.53
C SER A 71 -1.84 -19.75 -3.16
N PHE A 72 -2.82 -20.46 -2.62
CA PHE A 72 -2.76 -21.10 -1.30
C PHE A 72 -3.76 -22.24 -1.20
N THR A 73 -3.55 -23.16 -0.28
CA THR A 73 -4.39 -24.35 -0.10
C THR A 73 -5.09 -24.40 1.26
N SER A 74 -4.64 -23.60 2.22
CA SER A 74 -5.25 -23.56 3.55
C SER A 74 -5.19 -22.16 4.17
N ALA A 75 -6.09 -21.95 5.14
CA ALA A 75 -6.12 -20.81 6.03
C ALA A 75 -6.15 -21.29 7.49
N ARG A 76 -5.60 -20.49 8.41
CA ARG A 76 -5.61 -20.78 9.85
C ARG A 76 -5.82 -19.51 10.67
N PRO A 77 -6.32 -19.59 11.91
CA PRO A 77 -6.53 -18.43 12.76
C PRO A 77 -5.23 -17.64 13.03
N ALA A 78 -5.37 -16.39 13.39
CA ALA A 78 -4.27 -15.58 13.93
C ALA A 78 -3.60 -16.30 15.11
N GLY A 79 -2.25 -16.24 15.18
CA GLY A 79 -1.48 -16.87 16.26
C GLY A 79 -1.33 -18.39 16.16
N ALA A 80 -2.10 -19.09 15.31
CA ALA A 80 -1.91 -20.52 15.09
C ALA A 80 -0.58 -20.78 14.35
N ALA A 81 0.16 -21.80 14.79
CA ALA A 81 1.36 -22.25 14.11
C ALA A 81 1.03 -22.88 12.74
N ALA A 82 1.98 -22.86 11.81
CA ALA A 82 1.84 -23.53 10.53
C ALA A 82 1.56 -25.03 10.74
N GLY A 83 0.62 -25.60 9.96
CA GLY A 83 0.17 -26.99 10.08
C GLY A 83 -0.83 -27.23 11.22
N THR A 84 -1.26 -26.19 11.97
CA THR A 84 -2.23 -26.35 13.06
C THR A 84 -3.51 -25.54 12.79
N SER A 85 -4.67 -26.10 13.20
CA SER A 85 -5.99 -25.46 13.05
C SER A 85 -6.31 -24.99 11.63
N GLU A 86 -5.81 -25.70 10.64
CA GLU A 86 -5.95 -25.35 9.23
C GLU A 86 -7.36 -25.65 8.70
N THR A 87 -7.89 -24.77 7.93
CA THR A 87 -9.13 -24.88 7.16
C THR A 87 -8.78 -24.85 5.68
N ALA A 88 -9.18 -25.89 4.93
CA ALA A 88 -8.92 -25.96 3.49
C ALA A 88 -9.52 -24.77 2.75
N ARG A 89 -8.72 -24.13 1.88
CA ARG A 89 -9.10 -23.03 1.00
C ARG A 89 -8.31 -23.13 -0.30
N SER A 90 -8.99 -23.06 -1.42
CA SER A 90 -8.38 -23.24 -2.73
C SER A 90 -8.30 -21.90 -3.46
N ASN A 91 -7.20 -21.17 -3.23
CA ASN A 91 -6.84 -19.94 -3.93
C ASN A 91 -7.77 -18.73 -3.71
N MET A 92 -8.83 -18.91 -2.89
CA MET A 92 -9.74 -17.84 -2.52
C MET A 92 -10.33 -18.04 -1.12
N LEU A 93 -10.50 -16.96 -0.38
CA LEU A 93 -11.16 -16.92 0.93
C LEU A 93 -11.80 -15.56 1.18
N ALA A 94 -12.59 -15.45 2.26
CA ALA A 94 -13.01 -14.19 2.81
C ALA A 94 -12.81 -14.16 4.33
N TYR A 95 -12.56 -12.96 4.89
CA TYR A 95 -12.47 -12.75 6.34
C TYR A 95 -13.14 -11.45 6.76
N ARG A 96 -13.48 -11.33 8.06
CA ARG A 96 -14.03 -10.11 8.63
C ARG A 96 -12.93 -9.06 8.78
N LEU A 97 -13.14 -7.87 8.20
CA LEU A 97 -12.19 -6.76 8.30
C LEU A 97 -12.03 -6.27 9.74
N SER A 98 -13.12 -6.20 10.51
CA SER A 98 -13.10 -5.75 11.91
C SER A 98 -12.38 -6.70 12.86
N THR A 99 -12.49 -8.02 12.67
CA THR A 99 -11.95 -9.02 13.60
C THR A 99 -10.75 -9.81 13.06
N GLY A 100 -10.55 -9.86 11.75
CA GLY A 100 -9.55 -10.71 11.09
C GLY A 100 -9.95 -12.19 10.98
N ASN A 101 -11.14 -12.57 11.41
CA ASN A 101 -11.58 -13.96 11.45
C ASN A 101 -12.04 -14.47 10.08
N LEU A 102 -11.65 -15.69 9.74
CA LEU A 102 -12.07 -16.37 8.53
C LEU A 102 -13.60 -16.50 8.47
N ILE A 103 -14.18 -16.18 7.31
CA ILE A 103 -15.59 -16.47 7.00
C ILE A 103 -15.64 -17.88 6.43
N THR A 104 -16.09 -18.84 7.23
CA THR A 104 -16.06 -20.26 6.88
C THR A 104 -17.05 -20.64 5.78
N THR A 105 -18.14 -19.91 5.67
CA THR A 105 -19.19 -20.13 4.66
C THR A 105 -18.81 -19.68 3.24
N PHE A 106 -17.82 -18.78 3.11
CA PHE A 106 -17.30 -18.37 1.82
C PHE A 106 -16.05 -19.19 1.47
N ALA A 107 -16.20 -20.17 0.58
CA ALA A 107 -15.15 -21.13 0.24
C ALA A 107 -15.22 -21.63 -1.21
N PRO A 108 -15.24 -20.74 -2.23
CA PRO A 108 -15.18 -21.19 -3.63
C PRO A 108 -13.83 -21.88 -3.89
N LYS A 109 -13.84 -22.96 -4.70
CA LYS A 109 -12.65 -23.77 -4.96
C LYS A 109 -12.13 -23.52 -6.37
N PHE A 110 -11.10 -22.71 -6.49
CA PHE A 110 -10.38 -22.50 -7.73
C PHE A 110 -9.25 -23.53 -7.87
N ASN A 111 -9.17 -24.23 -9.02
CA ASN A 111 -8.12 -25.22 -9.29
C ASN A 111 -6.78 -24.61 -9.73
N GLY A 112 -6.67 -23.30 -9.81
CA GLY A 112 -5.45 -22.53 -10.10
C GLY A 112 -5.49 -21.16 -9.43
N GLN A 113 -4.37 -20.45 -9.47
CA GLN A 113 -4.22 -19.17 -8.78
C GLN A 113 -5.24 -18.12 -9.24
N VAL A 114 -5.76 -17.36 -8.29
CA VAL A 114 -6.50 -16.11 -8.50
C VAL A 114 -5.52 -14.94 -8.44
N LYS A 115 -5.41 -14.20 -9.54
CA LYS A 115 -4.43 -13.12 -9.66
C LYS A 115 -5.02 -11.75 -9.38
N ASP A 116 -6.26 -11.52 -9.83
CA ASP A 116 -6.92 -10.24 -9.63
C ASP A 116 -8.44 -10.40 -9.50
N MET A 117 -9.07 -9.40 -8.91
CA MET A 117 -10.50 -9.38 -8.62
C MET A 117 -11.06 -7.96 -8.70
N ALA A 118 -12.24 -7.79 -9.32
CA ALA A 118 -12.95 -6.52 -9.40
C ALA A 118 -14.42 -6.68 -9.03
N LEU A 119 -14.94 -5.72 -8.26
CA LEU A 119 -16.36 -5.67 -7.92
C LEU A 119 -17.18 -5.20 -9.09
N SER A 120 -18.39 -5.78 -9.26
CA SER A 120 -19.45 -5.12 -10.04
C SER A 120 -19.85 -3.78 -9.38
N PRO A 121 -20.31 -2.78 -10.14
CA PRO A 121 -20.70 -1.48 -9.57
C PRO A 121 -21.78 -1.57 -8.49
N ASP A 122 -22.69 -2.55 -8.58
CA ASP A 122 -23.73 -2.82 -7.58
C ASP A 122 -23.23 -3.65 -6.38
N LYS A 123 -21.94 -4.05 -6.39
CA LYS A 123 -21.25 -4.83 -5.35
C LYS A 123 -21.86 -6.21 -5.06
N LYS A 124 -22.56 -6.79 -6.02
CA LYS A 124 -23.15 -8.14 -5.88
C LYS A 124 -22.25 -9.23 -6.43
N LEU A 125 -21.44 -8.92 -7.44
CA LEU A 125 -20.55 -9.87 -8.10
C LEU A 125 -19.09 -9.47 -7.89
N LEU A 126 -18.24 -10.49 -7.77
CA LEU A 126 -16.80 -10.35 -7.81
C LEU A 126 -16.30 -11.04 -9.09
N TYR A 127 -15.86 -10.24 -10.07
CA TYR A 127 -15.21 -10.75 -11.27
C TYR A 127 -13.78 -11.15 -10.95
N VAL A 128 -13.34 -12.28 -11.50
CA VAL A 128 -12.08 -12.92 -11.12
C VAL A 128 -11.24 -13.20 -12.36
N ALA A 129 -9.95 -12.87 -12.28
CA ALA A 129 -8.91 -13.17 -13.25
C ALA A 129 -7.86 -14.11 -12.64
N GLY A 130 -7.26 -15.00 -13.45
CA GLY A 130 -6.21 -15.87 -12.95
C GLY A 130 -5.74 -16.95 -13.92
N GLY A 131 -5.07 -17.97 -13.36
CA GLY A 131 -4.58 -19.16 -14.11
C GLY A 131 -5.50 -20.37 -14.01
N PHE A 132 -6.63 -20.28 -13.35
CA PHE A 132 -7.57 -21.38 -13.11
C PHE A 132 -8.33 -21.80 -14.38
N THR A 133 -8.80 -23.04 -14.38
CA THR A 133 -9.66 -23.59 -15.44
C THR A 133 -11.00 -24.09 -14.90
N GLN A 134 -11.15 -24.20 -13.58
CA GLN A 134 -12.38 -24.63 -12.91
C GLN A 134 -12.63 -23.86 -11.62
N VAL A 135 -13.90 -23.68 -11.29
CA VAL A 135 -14.38 -23.21 -9.99
C VAL A 135 -15.44 -24.20 -9.49
N ASP A 136 -15.26 -24.74 -8.28
CA ASP A 136 -16.15 -25.79 -7.69
C ASP A 136 -16.35 -26.99 -8.64
N GLY A 137 -15.33 -27.35 -9.43
CA GLY A 137 -15.38 -28.44 -10.41
C GLY A 137 -16.07 -28.09 -11.74
N VAL A 138 -16.60 -26.85 -11.89
CA VAL A 138 -17.23 -26.39 -13.12
C VAL A 138 -16.24 -25.60 -13.95
N ASN A 139 -16.19 -25.85 -15.25
CA ASN A 139 -15.25 -25.19 -16.16
C ASN A 139 -15.44 -23.67 -16.19
N ARG A 140 -14.34 -22.95 -15.91
CA ARG A 140 -14.19 -21.48 -15.95
C ARG A 140 -12.76 -21.18 -16.41
N TYR A 141 -12.60 -20.85 -17.68
CA TYR A 141 -11.29 -20.73 -18.30
C TYR A 141 -10.70 -19.33 -18.07
N ARG A 142 -10.11 -19.11 -16.88
CA ARG A 142 -9.33 -17.91 -16.48
C ARG A 142 -10.15 -16.63 -16.30
N GLY A 143 -11.47 -16.76 -16.38
CA GLY A 143 -12.43 -15.70 -16.09
C GLY A 143 -13.67 -16.29 -15.43
N ALA A 144 -14.15 -15.66 -14.36
CA ALA A 144 -15.34 -16.08 -13.63
C ALA A 144 -16.01 -14.87 -12.94
N ALA A 145 -17.25 -15.05 -12.49
CA ALA A 145 -17.88 -14.16 -11.52
C ALA A 145 -18.40 -14.99 -10.34
N ILE A 146 -18.13 -14.50 -9.13
CA ILE A 146 -18.64 -15.07 -7.87
C ILE A 146 -19.77 -14.18 -7.38
N ASP A 147 -20.92 -14.76 -7.11
CA ASP A 147 -22.02 -14.12 -6.41
C ASP A 147 -21.66 -13.98 -4.92
N LEU A 148 -21.63 -12.76 -4.41
CA LEU A 148 -21.15 -12.47 -3.05
C LEU A 148 -22.17 -12.86 -1.96
N ALA A 149 -23.44 -13.02 -2.30
CA ALA A 149 -24.47 -13.45 -1.35
C ALA A 149 -24.39 -14.98 -1.12
N THR A 150 -24.05 -15.74 -2.16
CA THR A 150 -24.02 -17.21 -2.11
C THR A 150 -22.62 -17.78 -1.98
N GLY A 151 -21.59 -17.02 -2.33
CA GLY A 151 -20.20 -17.47 -2.43
C GLY A 151 -19.95 -18.45 -3.59
N LYS A 152 -20.86 -18.54 -4.57
CA LYS A 152 -20.80 -19.49 -5.69
C LYS A 152 -20.47 -18.80 -7.00
N ALA A 153 -19.82 -19.56 -7.90
CA ALA A 153 -19.62 -19.10 -9.27
C ALA A 153 -20.96 -19.03 -10.00
N THR A 154 -21.19 -17.89 -10.68
CA THR A 154 -22.34 -17.70 -11.57
C THR A 154 -22.14 -18.43 -12.90
N SER A 155 -23.07 -18.29 -13.86
CA SER A 155 -22.88 -18.81 -15.21
C SER A 155 -22.04 -17.90 -16.12
N PHE A 156 -21.58 -16.75 -15.66
CA PHE A 156 -20.58 -15.91 -16.35
C PHE A 156 -19.27 -16.67 -16.57
N ARG A 157 -18.84 -16.80 -17.84
CA ARG A 157 -17.75 -17.72 -18.22
C ARG A 157 -16.97 -17.28 -19.46
N PRO A 158 -16.29 -16.13 -19.46
CA PRO A 158 -15.39 -15.81 -20.56
C PRO A 158 -14.28 -16.87 -20.69
N ILE A 159 -13.90 -17.19 -21.93
CA ILE A 159 -12.91 -18.23 -22.22
C ILE A 159 -11.66 -17.55 -22.76
N PHE A 160 -10.56 -17.64 -22.02
CA PHE A 160 -9.25 -17.16 -22.44
C PHE A 160 -8.31 -18.35 -22.68
N ASN A 161 -7.52 -18.31 -23.76
CA ASN A 161 -6.57 -19.38 -24.09
C ASN A 161 -5.30 -19.38 -23.24
N SER A 162 -5.03 -18.32 -22.46
CA SER A 162 -3.93 -18.21 -21.51
C SER A 162 -4.30 -17.33 -20.32
N THR A 163 -3.42 -17.27 -19.29
CA THR A 163 -3.63 -16.58 -18.02
C THR A 163 -4.09 -15.13 -18.20
N THR A 164 -5.12 -14.76 -17.43
CA THR A 164 -5.49 -13.37 -17.19
C THR A 164 -4.80 -12.88 -15.91
N ASN A 165 -4.20 -11.70 -15.95
CA ASN A 165 -3.50 -11.11 -14.81
C ASN A 165 -4.33 -10.06 -14.10
N ALA A 166 -5.20 -9.35 -14.83
CA ALA A 166 -5.94 -8.19 -14.38
C ALA A 166 -7.42 -8.28 -14.79
N VAL A 167 -8.30 -7.68 -13.96
CA VAL A 167 -9.71 -7.49 -14.26
C VAL A 167 -10.21 -6.17 -13.68
N ALA A 168 -10.99 -5.42 -14.44
CA ALA A 168 -11.76 -4.26 -13.96
C ALA A 168 -13.19 -4.32 -14.47
N ALA A 169 -14.12 -3.69 -13.76
CA ALA A 169 -15.52 -3.73 -14.13
C ALA A 169 -16.17 -2.34 -14.06
N THR A 170 -17.03 -2.09 -15.05
CA THR A 170 -17.96 -0.95 -15.08
C THR A 170 -19.39 -1.46 -15.25
N SER A 171 -20.36 -0.58 -15.29
CA SER A 171 -21.75 -0.95 -15.60
C SER A 171 -21.94 -1.45 -17.04
N SER A 172 -21.01 -1.17 -17.95
CA SER A 172 -21.10 -1.50 -19.37
C SER A 172 -20.13 -2.59 -19.84
N ALA A 173 -19.02 -2.83 -19.10
CA ALA A 173 -18.00 -3.80 -19.50
C ALA A 173 -17.25 -4.38 -18.30
N VAL A 174 -16.76 -5.62 -18.47
CA VAL A 174 -15.71 -6.25 -17.66
C VAL A 174 -14.48 -6.41 -18.54
N PHE A 175 -13.38 -5.79 -18.13
CA PHE A 175 -12.13 -5.75 -18.87
C PHE A 175 -11.17 -6.79 -18.30
N TYR A 176 -10.44 -7.48 -19.16
CA TYR A 176 -9.40 -8.42 -18.79
C TYR A 176 -8.08 -8.06 -19.48
N GLY A 177 -7.01 -8.08 -18.69
CA GLY A 177 -5.62 -7.98 -19.15
C GLY A 177 -4.84 -9.27 -18.89
N GLY A 178 -3.83 -9.60 -19.71
CA GLY A 178 -3.04 -10.81 -19.42
C GLY A 178 -2.06 -11.23 -20.49
N VAL A 179 -1.93 -12.55 -20.64
CA VAL A 179 -0.98 -13.23 -21.53
C VAL A 179 -1.68 -13.80 -22.78
N PHE A 180 -2.99 -13.87 -22.77
CA PHE A 180 -3.81 -14.51 -23.80
C PHE A 180 -3.71 -13.87 -25.19
N THR A 181 -4.00 -14.65 -26.20
CA THR A 181 -4.08 -14.24 -27.61
C THR A 181 -5.48 -14.42 -28.20
N SER A 182 -6.39 -15.07 -27.45
CA SER A 182 -7.80 -15.17 -27.84
C SER A 182 -8.72 -15.12 -26.63
N ALA A 183 -9.91 -14.55 -26.84
CA ALA A 183 -11.05 -14.55 -25.92
C ALA A 183 -12.27 -15.08 -26.67
N ASP A 184 -13.03 -16.03 -26.09
CA ASP A 184 -14.21 -16.69 -26.68
C ASP A 184 -13.95 -17.12 -28.14
N ASN A 185 -12.82 -17.78 -28.40
CA ASN A 185 -12.33 -18.22 -29.72
C ASN A 185 -12.09 -17.09 -30.75
N THR A 186 -12.15 -15.84 -30.33
CA THR A 186 -11.88 -14.67 -31.18
C THR A 186 -10.52 -14.08 -30.85
N ALA A 187 -9.74 -13.69 -31.87
CA ALA A 187 -8.41 -13.09 -31.66
C ALA A 187 -8.52 -11.82 -30.82
N ARG A 188 -7.84 -11.81 -29.67
CA ARG A 188 -7.71 -10.70 -28.72
C ARG A 188 -6.31 -10.74 -28.11
N THR A 189 -5.53 -9.72 -28.37
CA THR A 189 -4.12 -9.72 -27.94
C THR A 189 -3.99 -9.04 -26.58
N LYS A 190 -4.01 -9.86 -25.52
CA LYS A 190 -3.71 -9.47 -24.12
C LYS A 190 -4.69 -8.50 -23.45
N VAL A 191 -5.65 -7.94 -24.19
CA VAL A 191 -6.75 -7.12 -23.68
C VAL A 191 -8.05 -7.56 -24.34
N ALA A 192 -9.10 -7.72 -23.54
CA ALA A 192 -10.45 -7.99 -24.02
C ALA A 192 -11.47 -7.35 -23.08
N ALA A 193 -12.64 -7.08 -23.59
CA ALA A 193 -13.80 -6.66 -22.81
C ALA A 193 -14.98 -7.58 -23.09
N VAL A 194 -15.76 -7.89 -22.05
CA VAL A 194 -16.99 -8.69 -22.14
C VAL A 194 -18.13 -7.93 -21.46
N LYS A 195 -19.36 -8.23 -21.86
CA LYS A 195 -20.55 -7.64 -21.25
C LYS A 195 -20.62 -8.08 -19.77
N PRO A 196 -20.90 -7.15 -18.83
CA PRO A 196 -21.08 -7.49 -17.43
C PRO A 196 -22.37 -8.29 -17.20
N GLY A 197 -22.40 -9.04 -16.10
CA GLY A 197 -23.58 -9.81 -15.68
C GLY A 197 -23.18 -11.11 -14.96
N ASP A 198 -24.19 -11.90 -14.66
CA ASP A 198 -24.09 -13.17 -13.97
C ASP A 198 -24.30 -14.39 -14.92
N THR A 199 -24.65 -14.13 -16.18
CA THR A 199 -25.02 -15.15 -17.16
C THR A 199 -24.20 -15.06 -18.44
N GLY A 200 -23.73 -16.21 -18.93
CA GLY A 200 -23.10 -16.36 -20.24
C GLY A 200 -21.84 -15.48 -20.43
N THR A 201 -21.56 -15.20 -21.69
CA THR A 201 -20.49 -14.27 -22.11
C THR A 201 -20.88 -13.62 -23.43
N GLN A 202 -20.59 -12.33 -23.55
CA GLN A 202 -20.68 -11.60 -24.82
C GLN A 202 -19.42 -10.74 -24.96
N LEU A 203 -18.58 -11.09 -25.93
CA LEU A 203 -17.37 -10.34 -26.24
C LEU A 203 -17.73 -8.96 -26.83
N LEU A 204 -17.10 -7.91 -26.30
CA LEU A 204 -17.26 -6.52 -26.76
C LEU A 204 -16.20 -6.16 -27.83
N PRO A 205 -16.40 -5.08 -28.60
CA PRO A 205 -15.54 -4.72 -29.73
C PRO A 205 -14.08 -4.38 -29.37
N LEU A 206 -13.78 -4.00 -28.12
CA LEU A 206 -12.44 -3.59 -27.67
C LEU A 206 -11.35 -4.61 -28.11
N ASN A 207 -10.44 -4.17 -28.97
CA ASN A 207 -9.41 -5.03 -29.55
C ASN A 207 -8.12 -4.26 -29.88
N PRO A 208 -7.43 -3.67 -28.89
CA PRO A 208 -6.14 -3.04 -29.12
C PRO A 208 -5.09 -4.10 -29.51
N LYS A 209 -4.12 -3.72 -30.32
CA LYS A 209 -3.01 -4.61 -30.73
C LYS A 209 -1.83 -4.40 -29.78
N VAL A 210 -1.76 -5.21 -28.71
CA VAL A 210 -0.69 -5.16 -27.72
C VAL A 210 0.42 -6.13 -28.11
N ALA A 211 1.64 -5.64 -28.33
CA ALA A 211 2.79 -6.43 -28.74
C ALA A 211 3.95 -6.37 -27.72
N GLY A 212 4.84 -7.35 -27.79
CA GLY A 212 5.90 -7.56 -26.81
C GLY A 212 5.40 -8.31 -25.58
N GLY A 213 5.70 -7.83 -24.38
CA GLY A 213 5.36 -8.46 -23.10
C GLY A 213 3.87 -8.48 -22.76
N ASN A 214 3.57 -8.86 -21.54
CA ASN A 214 2.20 -9.04 -21.02
C ASN A 214 1.55 -7.73 -20.59
N VAL A 215 0.22 -7.73 -20.45
CA VAL A 215 -0.52 -6.79 -19.59
C VAL A 215 -0.56 -7.38 -18.18
N ASN A 216 -0.07 -6.63 -17.20
CA ASN A 216 -0.02 -7.05 -15.81
C ASN A 216 -1.22 -6.50 -15.02
N ASP A 217 -1.58 -5.24 -15.27
CA ASP A 217 -2.71 -4.58 -14.59
C ASP A 217 -3.43 -3.61 -15.52
N LEU A 218 -4.64 -3.21 -15.13
CA LEU A 218 -5.46 -2.24 -15.86
C LEU A 218 -6.42 -1.50 -14.92
N VAL A 219 -6.69 -0.24 -15.25
CA VAL A 219 -7.60 0.62 -14.50
C VAL A 219 -8.48 1.42 -15.45
N VAL A 220 -9.73 1.65 -15.04
CA VAL A 220 -10.74 2.34 -15.86
C VAL A 220 -11.05 3.70 -15.26
N SER A 221 -11.22 4.73 -16.09
CA SER A 221 -11.66 6.07 -15.67
C SER A 221 -13.06 6.02 -15.03
N SER A 222 -13.35 6.96 -14.13
CA SER A 222 -14.63 7.01 -13.40
C SER A 222 -15.86 7.11 -14.32
N ASP A 223 -15.71 7.72 -15.50
CA ASP A 223 -16.74 7.81 -16.53
C ASP A 223 -16.87 6.56 -17.41
N GLY A 224 -15.97 5.56 -17.22
CA GLY A 224 -15.95 4.32 -17.99
C GLY A 224 -15.51 4.46 -19.45
N THR A 225 -15.05 5.63 -19.89
CA THR A 225 -14.71 5.89 -21.30
C THR A 225 -13.28 5.57 -21.67
N LYS A 226 -12.38 5.57 -20.70
CA LYS A 226 -10.95 5.34 -20.89
C LYS A 226 -10.45 4.21 -20.01
N ILE A 227 -9.46 3.48 -20.51
CA ILE A 227 -8.74 2.46 -19.77
C ILE A 227 -7.23 2.73 -19.89
N VAL A 228 -6.50 2.63 -18.77
CA VAL A 228 -5.05 2.57 -18.77
C VAL A 228 -4.64 1.12 -18.53
N ILE A 229 -3.74 0.62 -19.37
CA ILE A 229 -3.12 -0.70 -19.23
C ILE A 229 -1.65 -0.53 -18.88
N GLY A 230 -1.16 -1.38 -17.99
CA GLY A 230 0.24 -1.45 -17.55
C GLY A 230 0.80 -2.86 -17.73
N GLY A 231 2.09 -2.96 -18.01
CA GLY A 231 2.72 -4.26 -18.17
C GLY A 231 4.14 -4.22 -18.73
N ALA A 232 4.55 -5.34 -19.32
CA ALA A 232 5.86 -5.51 -19.97
C ALA A 232 5.82 -5.33 -21.49
N PHE A 233 4.70 -4.91 -22.06
CA PHE A 233 4.54 -4.75 -23.51
C PHE A 233 5.40 -3.60 -24.05
N THR A 234 5.79 -3.70 -25.32
CA THR A 234 6.69 -2.74 -25.98
C THR A 234 5.99 -1.85 -26.99
N SER A 235 4.78 -2.19 -27.41
CA SER A 235 3.94 -1.33 -28.24
C SER A 235 2.45 -1.65 -28.13
N VAL A 236 1.62 -0.64 -28.41
CA VAL A 236 0.16 -0.76 -28.52
C VAL A 236 -0.29 -0.05 -29.79
N ASN A 237 -1.10 -0.73 -30.63
CA ASN A 237 -1.57 -0.24 -31.93
C ASN A 237 -0.43 0.27 -32.82
N GLY A 238 0.75 -0.38 -32.75
CA GLY A 238 1.94 -0.01 -33.51
C GLY A 238 2.76 1.16 -32.94
N SER A 239 2.35 1.77 -31.83
CA SER A 239 3.08 2.86 -31.16
C SER A 239 3.75 2.38 -29.88
N SER A 240 4.95 2.92 -29.60
CA SER A 240 5.62 2.85 -28.31
C SER A 240 5.55 4.17 -27.51
N LYS A 241 4.89 5.21 -28.07
CA LYS A 241 4.70 6.54 -27.47
C LYS A 241 3.28 7.08 -27.72
N PRO A 242 2.32 6.82 -26.81
CA PRO A 242 2.37 5.87 -25.70
C PRO A 242 2.33 4.42 -26.18
N GLY A 243 2.71 3.48 -25.29
CA GLY A 243 2.63 2.06 -25.60
C GLY A 243 3.84 1.23 -25.17
N TYR A 244 4.82 1.81 -24.48
CA TYR A 244 5.94 1.09 -23.88
C TYR A 244 5.73 0.98 -22.37
N GLY A 245 5.17 -0.16 -21.94
CA GLY A 245 4.81 -0.44 -20.57
C GLY A 245 3.52 0.21 -20.08
N LEU A 246 3.12 1.34 -20.67
CA LEU A 246 1.88 2.07 -20.37
C LEU A 246 1.18 2.50 -21.65
N ALA A 247 -0.15 2.36 -21.69
CA ALA A 247 -0.99 2.92 -22.74
C ALA A 247 -2.36 3.33 -22.19
N ARG A 248 -2.92 4.43 -22.69
CA ARG A 248 -4.29 4.84 -22.46
C ARG A 248 -5.10 4.61 -23.73
N LEU A 249 -6.26 3.97 -23.58
CA LEU A 249 -7.11 3.56 -24.68
C LEU A 249 -8.52 4.11 -24.49
N GLU A 250 -9.18 4.40 -25.58
CA GLU A 250 -10.60 4.63 -25.62
C GLU A 250 -11.34 3.30 -25.53
N VAL A 251 -12.30 3.18 -24.61
CA VAL A 251 -13.03 1.92 -24.36
C VAL A 251 -13.88 1.50 -25.55
N SER A 252 -14.51 2.45 -26.24
CA SER A 252 -15.42 2.18 -27.36
C SER A 252 -14.73 1.60 -28.60
N SER A 253 -13.51 2.02 -28.88
CA SER A 253 -12.78 1.70 -30.12
C SER A 253 -11.51 0.89 -29.91
N GLY A 254 -10.89 0.95 -28.71
CA GLY A 254 -9.56 0.45 -28.44
C GLY A 254 -8.43 1.31 -29.02
N SER A 255 -8.74 2.50 -29.51
CA SER A 255 -7.77 3.44 -30.07
C SER A 255 -6.86 4.01 -28.98
N SER A 256 -5.58 4.18 -29.28
CA SER A 256 -4.61 4.78 -28.36
C SER A 256 -4.89 6.28 -28.19
N LEU A 257 -4.89 6.74 -26.94
CA LEU A 257 -5.02 8.14 -26.56
C LEU A 257 -3.66 8.66 -26.07
N ALA A 258 -3.45 9.97 -26.15
CA ALA A 258 -2.26 10.61 -25.61
C ALA A 258 -2.06 10.29 -24.12
N LEU A 259 -0.83 9.96 -23.73
CA LEU A 259 -0.48 9.62 -22.37
C LEU A 259 0.92 10.18 -22.03
N PRO A 260 1.04 11.49 -21.74
CA PRO A 260 2.34 12.13 -21.51
C PRO A 260 3.20 11.50 -20.42
N VAL A 261 2.60 10.92 -19.37
CA VAL A 261 3.37 10.20 -18.34
C VAL A 261 4.21 9.05 -18.91
N ASN A 262 3.84 8.49 -20.08
CA ASN A 262 4.64 7.46 -20.74
C ASN A 262 5.87 8.01 -21.49
N ASP A 263 6.07 9.32 -21.54
CA ASP A 263 7.36 9.89 -21.98
C ASP A 263 8.38 9.86 -20.84
N GLU A 264 7.92 9.94 -19.59
CA GLU A 264 8.75 9.90 -18.36
C GLU A 264 8.94 8.46 -17.86
N ILE A 265 7.87 7.68 -17.75
CA ILE A 265 7.88 6.31 -17.22
C ILE A 265 7.82 5.33 -18.38
N ARG A 266 8.92 4.60 -18.58
CA ARG A 266 9.11 3.71 -19.73
C ARG A 266 9.66 2.36 -19.29
N ASN A 267 8.76 1.47 -18.87
CA ASN A 267 9.10 0.13 -18.39
C ASN A 267 8.45 -0.94 -19.30
N GLY A 268 9.25 -1.66 -20.04
CA GLY A 268 8.75 -2.71 -20.94
C GLY A 268 9.84 -3.71 -21.31
N GLY A 269 9.48 -4.76 -22.02
CA GLY A 269 10.40 -5.82 -22.43
C GLY A 269 10.53 -6.93 -21.40
N THR A 270 11.71 -7.51 -21.26
CA THR A 270 11.97 -8.68 -20.40
C THR A 270 12.50 -8.33 -19.03
N GLU A 271 13.03 -7.12 -18.84
CA GLU A 271 13.76 -6.71 -17.63
C GLU A 271 13.08 -5.59 -16.86
N ALA A 272 11.95 -5.10 -17.36
CA ALA A 272 11.16 -4.06 -16.71
C ALA A 272 9.67 -4.19 -17.04
N ALA A 273 8.81 -3.75 -16.13
CA ALA A 273 7.37 -3.66 -16.39
C ALA A 273 6.69 -2.69 -15.41
N ILE A 274 5.51 -2.22 -15.81
CA ILE A 274 4.52 -1.71 -14.88
C ILE A 274 3.82 -2.91 -14.23
N LEU A 275 3.69 -2.91 -12.89
CA LEU A 275 3.19 -4.05 -12.13
C LEU A 275 1.76 -3.86 -11.66
N SER A 276 1.42 -2.68 -11.13
CA SER A 276 0.09 -2.39 -10.60
C SER A 276 -0.39 -1.02 -11.03
N LEU A 277 -1.70 -0.88 -11.21
CA LEU A 277 -2.41 0.35 -11.49
C LEU A 277 -3.60 0.47 -10.53
N GLU A 278 -3.81 1.66 -9.96
CA GLU A 278 -4.96 1.98 -9.11
C GLU A 278 -5.50 3.38 -9.44
N SER A 279 -6.73 3.69 -9.01
CA SER A 279 -7.35 4.99 -9.27
C SER A 279 -8.10 5.53 -8.06
N ASP A 280 -8.01 6.85 -7.83
CA ASP A 280 -8.87 7.57 -6.89
C ASP A 280 -10.08 8.26 -7.59
N GLY A 281 -10.24 8.04 -8.90
CA GLY A 281 -11.27 8.63 -9.73
C GLY A 281 -10.84 9.92 -10.44
N THR A 282 -9.90 10.69 -9.90
CA THR A 282 -9.33 11.90 -10.50
C THR A 282 -7.93 11.68 -11.08
N SER A 283 -7.20 10.80 -10.44
CA SER A 283 -5.85 10.37 -10.82
C SER A 283 -5.79 8.86 -10.94
N PHE A 284 -4.80 8.37 -11.69
CA PHE A 284 -4.36 6.99 -11.61
C PHE A 284 -2.92 6.92 -11.13
N TYR A 285 -2.60 5.83 -10.49
CA TYR A 285 -1.30 5.55 -9.88
C TYR A 285 -0.73 4.30 -10.51
N GLY A 286 0.60 4.20 -10.59
CA GLY A 286 1.25 3.00 -11.08
C GLY A 286 2.55 2.71 -10.35
N THR A 287 2.98 1.45 -10.45
CA THR A 287 4.21 0.93 -9.86
C THR A 287 4.98 0.14 -10.89
N GLY A 288 6.27 -0.04 -10.66
CA GLY A 288 7.10 -0.79 -11.60
C GLY A 288 8.30 -1.49 -10.98
N TYR A 289 8.93 -2.31 -11.79
CA TYR A 289 10.27 -2.83 -11.56
C TYR A 289 11.16 -2.58 -12.78
N ASN A 290 12.46 -2.50 -12.52
CA ASN A 290 13.49 -2.42 -13.55
C ASN A 290 14.82 -2.95 -13.01
N TYR A 291 15.39 -3.97 -13.63
CA TYR A 291 16.72 -4.50 -13.28
C TYR A 291 17.69 -4.52 -14.48
N GLY A 292 17.33 -3.90 -15.58
CA GLY A 292 18.15 -3.92 -16.81
C GLY A 292 17.82 -2.81 -17.80
N SER A 293 18.06 -3.04 -19.06
CA SER A 293 17.96 -2.04 -20.12
C SER A 293 16.53 -1.71 -20.58
N GLY A 294 15.53 -2.43 -20.07
CA GLY A 294 14.13 -2.34 -20.53
C GLY A 294 13.28 -1.29 -19.84
N GLY A 295 13.82 -0.55 -18.86
CA GLY A 295 13.05 0.39 -18.09
C GLY A 295 13.88 1.53 -17.50
N ASN A 296 13.18 2.42 -16.80
CA ASN A 296 13.80 3.57 -16.15
C ASN A 296 13.16 3.94 -14.79
N SER A 297 12.26 3.11 -14.25
CA SER A 297 11.59 3.41 -12.97
C SER A 297 11.28 2.14 -12.19
N GLU A 298 11.57 2.14 -10.88
CA GLU A 298 11.28 1.04 -9.94
C GLU A 298 10.26 1.42 -8.87
N GLY A 299 10.06 2.73 -8.66
CA GLY A 299 9.17 3.28 -7.66
C GLY A 299 7.71 3.31 -8.08
N SER A 300 7.06 4.42 -7.74
CA SER A 300 5.64 4.64 -8.03
C SER A 300 5.39 6.04 -8.60
N PHE A 301 4.28 6.21 -9.29
CA PHE A 301 3.89 7.49 -9.86
C PHE A 301 2.38 7.76 -9.72
N LYS A 302 2.02 9.03 -9.75
CA LYS A 302 0.65 9.54 -9.86
C LYS A 302 0.51 10.33 -11.16
N SER A 303 -0.57 10.10 -11.88
CA SER A 303 -0.88 10.78 -13.15
C SER A 303 -2.34 11.25 -13.15
N ASP A 304 -2.58 12.40 -13.75
CA ASP A 304 -3.92 12.99 -13.87
C ASP A 304 -4.73 12.31 -14.98
N TRP A 305 -5.97 11.92 -14.71
CA TRP A 305 -6.85 11.23 -15.67
C TRP A 305 -7.23 12.10 -16.86
N ALA A 306 -7.43 13.41 -16.67
CA ALA A 306 -7.88 14.29 -17.75
C ALA A 306 -6.75 14.49 -18.78
N THR A 307 -5.57 14.80 -18.31
CA THR A 307 -4.42 15.17 -19.15
C THR A 307 -3.46 14.02 -19.47
N GLY A 308 -3.42 13.00 -18.62
CA GLY A 308 -2.42 11.90 -18.68
C GLY A 308 -1.01 12.34 -18.32
N LYS A 309 -0.84 13.55 -17.71
CA LYS A 309 0.46 14.06 -17.29
C LYS A 309 0.87 13.49 -15.94
N LEU A 310 2.18 13.37 -15.74
CA LEU A 310 2.76 13.05 -14.43
C LEU A 310 2.38 14.14 -13.42
N THR A 311 1.84 13.72 -12.26
CA THR A 311 1.60 14.60 -11.12
C THR A 311 2.80 14.57 -10.18
N TRP A 312 3.25 13.36 -9.84
CA TRP A 312 4.49 13.13 -9.09
C TRP A 312 5.07 11.75 -9.40
N LEU A 313 6.37 11.63 -9.22
CA LEU A 313 7.14 10.39 -9.26
C LEU A 313 7.84 10.21 -7.92
N GLU A 314 7.64 9.07 -7.28
CA GLU A 314 8.47 8.60 -6.20
C GLU A 314 9.59 7.76 -6.82
N ASP A 315 10.74 8.39 -6.98
CA ASP A 315 11.91 7.88 -7.70
C ASP A 315 12.79 7.04 -6.76
N CYS A 316 12.22 5.95 -6.25
CA CYS A 316 12.92 4.98 -5.40
C CYS A 316 13.47 3.82 -6.22
N HIS A 317 14.46 3.15 -5.64
CA HIS A 317 15.06 1.94 -6.19
C HIS A 317 14.74 0.71 -5.34
N GLY A 318 14.48 -0.40 -6.02
CA GLY A 318 13.84 -1.60 -5.50
C GLY A 318 12.37 -1.65 -5.87
N ASP A 319 11.93 -2.78 -6.43
CA ASP A 319 10.63 -2.96 -7.05
C ASP A 319 9.46 -2.55 -6.17
N THR A 320 8.47 -1.91 -6.76
CA THR A 320 7.19 -1.62 -6.13
C THR A 320 6.09 -2.44 -6.80
N TYR A 321 5.40 -3.29 -6.01
CA TYR A 321 4.47 -4.32 -6.51
C TYR A 321 3.02 -3.88 -6.55
N ALA A 322 2.60 -3.06 -5.57
CA ALA A 322 1.24 -2.55 -5.49
C ALA A 322 1.19 -1.19 -4.81
N ILE A 323 0.15 -0.44 -5.11
CA ILE A 323 -0.10 0.90 -4.59
C ILE A 323 -1.58 1.06 -4.26
N TRP A 324 -1.90 1.81 -3.20
CA TRP A 324 -3.27 2.12 -2.84
C TRP A 324 -3.38 3.54 -2.31
N PRO A 325 -4.11 4.43 -3.00
CA PRO A 325 -4.39 5.77 -2.51
C PRO A 325 -5.51 5.75 -1.45
N THR A 326 -5.30 6.47 -0.36
CA THR A 326 -6.33 6.83 0.62
C THR A 326 -6.55 8.35 0.59
N ALA A 327 -7.48 8.89 1.37
CA ALA A 327 -7.68 10.34 1.45
C ALA A 327 -6.41 11.09 1.91
N ASP A 328 -5.64 10.49 2.83
CA ASP A 328 -4.53 11.17 3.52
C ASP A 328 -3.16 10.76 2.96
N ALA A 329 -3.00 9.50 2.54
CA ALA A 329 -1.71 8.92 2.18
C ALA A 329 -1.83 7.93 1.02
N VAL A 330 -0.69 7.62 0.40
CA VAL A 330 -0.57 6.54 -0.58
C VAL A 330 0.30 5.45 0.01
N TYR A 331 -0.28 4.25 0.21
CA TYR A 331 0.40 3.08 0.76
C TYR A 331 0.92 2.18 -0.36
N GLN A 332 2.08 1.58 -0.16
CA GLN A 332 2.77 0.81 -1.19
C GLN A 332 3.28 -0.52 -0.63
N ALA A 333 3.22 -1.57 -1.46
CA ALA A 333 3.88 -2.85 -1.26
C ALA A 333 5.12 -2.92 -2.14
N SER A 334 6.30 -3.24 -1.59
CA SER A 334 7.57 -3.08 -2.30
C SER A 334 8.68 -3.94 -1.72
N HIS A 335 9.89 -3.82 -2.28
CA HIS A 335 11.15 -4.14 -1.60
C HIS A 335 12.19 -3.01 -1.78
N LYS A 336 11.79 -1.78 -1.56
CA LYS A 336 12.65 -0.61 -1.69
C LYS A 336 13.88 -0.70 -0.81
N HIS A 337 14.99 -0.16 -1.29
CA HIS A 337 16.26 -0.12 -0.55
C HIS A 337 16.95 1.24 -0.61
N HIS A 338 16.58 2.08 -1.59
CA HIS A 338 17.12 3.43 -1.75
C HIS A 338 16.03 4.37 -2.26
N CYS A 339 15.81 5.48 -1.54
CA CYS A 339 14.88 6.55 -1.88
C CYS A 339 15.50 7.94 -1.71
N GLY A 340 16.84 8.02 -1.70
CA GLY A 340 17.55 9.28 -1.51
C GLY A 340 17.24 10.31 -2.58
N THR A 341 17.05 9.89 -3.83
CA THR A 341 16.59 10.69 -4.97
C THR A 341 15.26 11.40 -4.69
N SER A 342 14.34 10.74 -3.98
CA SER A 342 13.04 11.28 -3.56
C SER A 342 13.04 11.87 -2.14
N GLY A 343 14.22 12.16 -1.54
CA GLY A 343 14.30 12.72 -0.20
C GLY A 343 14.00 11.74 0.93
N GLY A 344 13.96 10.44 0.65
CA GLY A 344 13.72 9.35 1.58
C GLY A 344 15.02 8.73 2.13
N PHE A 345 14.94 7.46 2.51
CA PHE A 345 16.04 6.71 3.10
C PHE A 345 17.15 6.37 2.10
N PRO A 346 18.43 6.47 2.52
CA PRO A 346 19.57 6.12 1.70
C PRO A 346 19.76 4.60 1.62
N GLU A 347 20.51 4.14 0.63
CA GLU A 347 21.00 2.76 0.59
C GLU A 347 21.98 2.49 1.74
N THR A 348 21.87 1.33 2.38
CA THR A 348 22.71 0.89 3.49
C THR A 348 23.60 -0.29 3.10
N LYS A 349 24.68 -0.50 3.87
CA LYS A 349 25.57 -1.68 3.74
C LYS A 349 25.69 -2.38 5.10
N PRO A 350 25.16 -3.61 5.28
CA PRO A 350 24.38 -4.39 4.30
C PRO A 350 23.07 -3.69 3.93
N ARG A 351 22.52 -4.02 2.75
CA ARG A 351 21.29 -3.42 2.22
C ARG A 351 20.09 -3.70 3.14
N SER A 352 19.34 -2.64 3.46
CA SER A 352 18.06 -2.73 4.17
C SER A 352 16.92 -2.72 3.16
N TRP A 353 15.86 -3.49 3.45
CA TRP A 353 14.71 -3.64 2.58
C TRP A 353 13.44 -3.14 3.26
N TYR A 354 12.67 -2.29 2.57
CA TYR A 354 11.41 -1.73 3.06
C TYR A 354 10.26 -2.28 2.20
N HIS A 355 9.50 -3.22 2.79
CA HIS A 355 8.45 -3.96 2.08
C HIS A 355 7.08 -3.27 2.11
N ALA A 356 6.94 -2.22 2.90
CA ALA A 356 5.77 -1.36 2.94
C ALA A 356 6.20 0.05 3.33
N THR A 357 5.74 1.04 2.58
CA THR A 357 5.99 2.47 2.79
C THR A 357 4.71 3.25 2.57
N ALA A 358 4.69 4.49 3.05
CA ALA A 358 3.62 5.44 2.79
C ALA A 358 4.22 6.80 2.37
N VAL A 359 3.54 7.45 1.42
CA VAL A 359 3.91 8.80 0.95
C VAL A 359 2.69 9.71 0.90
N THR A 360 2.89 11.02 0.77
CA THR A 360 1.81 11.99 0.65
C THR A 360 1.06 11.86 -0.68
N GLN A 361 -0.18 12.31 -0.71
CA GLN A 361 -1.00 12.43 -1.93
C GLN A 361 -0.54 13.58 -2.83
N ASP A 362 -0.07 14.65 -2.24
CA ASP A 362 0.33 15.89 -2.89
C ASP A 362 1.84 15.94 -3.17
N VAL A 363 2.23 16.84 -4.05
CA VAL A 363 3.62 17.16 -4.35
C VAL A 363 4.22 17.92 -3.17
N ARG A 364 5.38 17.47 -2.69
CA ARG A 364 6.11 18.08 -1.55
C ARG A 364 7.54 18.50 -1.89
N GLY A 365 8.02 18.22 -3.09
CA GLY A 365 9.36 18.58 -3.53
C GLY A 365 9.66 18.14 -4.94
N THR A 366 10.94 18.10 -5.27
CA THR A 366 11.48 17.62 -6.55
C THR A 366 12.51 16.52 -6.32
N ASN A 367 12.52 15.55 -7.21
CA ASN A 367 13.56 14.52 -7.25
C ASN A 367 14.92 15.14 -7.60
N ILE A 368 15.97 14.56 -7.07
CA ILE A 368 17.37 14.94 -7.33
C ILE A 368 18.11 13.78 -8.01
N ALA A 369 19.23 14.08 -8.66
CA ALA A 369 20.14 13.03 -9.13
C ALA A 369 20.94 12.46 -7.93
N ASP A 370 21.22 11.16 -7.97
CA ASP A 370 22.15 10.49 -7.06
C ASP A 370 23.18 9.69 -7.86
N ASP A 371 24.24 10.32 -8.31
CA ASP A 371 25.30 9.74 -9.13
C ASP A 371 26.08 8.60 -8.43
N LYS A 372 25.75 8.32 -7.18
CA LYS A 372 26.52 7.39 -6.33
C LYS A 372 26.30 5.93 -6.69
N TYR A 373 25.13 5.58 -7.22
CA TYR A 373 24.74 4.17 -7.42
C TYR A 373 24.46 3.78 -8.86
N ASP A 374 24.57 4.71 -9.81
CA ASP A 374 24.33 4.48 -11.24
C ASP A 374 22.92 3.93 -11.56
N TYR A 375 21.93 4.39 -10.78
CA TYR A 375 20.53 4.09 -11.06
C TYR A 375 19.95 5.11 -12.07
N PRO A 376 18.92 4.73 -12.85
CA PRO A 376 18.18 5.71 -13.65
C PRO A 376 17.45 6.69 -12.73
N ASP A 377 17.85 7.94 -12.73
CA ASP A 377 17.26 9.01 -11.93
C ASP A 377 16.40 9.94 -12.77
N HIS A 378 15.39 10.56 -12.14
CA HIS A 378 14.47 11.54 -12.73
C HIS A 378 14.58 12.92 -12.08
N PRO A 379 15.75 13.60 -12.10
CA PRO A 379 15.96 14.86 -11.42
C PRO A 379 15.04 15.96 -11.97
N GLY A 380 14.52 16.81 -11.08
CA GLY A 380 13.62 17.89 -11.42
C GLY A 380 12.15 17.51 -11.56
N THR A 381 11.80 16.21 -11.54
CA THR A 381 10.41 15.78 -11.53
C THR A 381 9.77 16.00 -10.15
N PRO A 382 8.46 16.36 -10.09
CA PRO A 382 7.76 16.50 -8.82
C PRO A 382 7.76 15.19 -8.03
N ARG A 383 7.93 15.24 -6.70
CA ARG A 383 7.88 14.09 -5.81
C ARG A 383 6.90 14.27 -4.64
N PRO A 384 6.35 13.16 -4.07
CA PRO A 384 5.67 13.18 -2.79
C PRO A 384 6.69 13.26 -1.64
N GLU A 385 6.21 13.32 -0.39
CA GLU A 385 7.04 13.20 0.81
C GLU A 385 6.82 11.84 1.47
N PHE A 386 7.90 11.22 2.01
CA PHE A 386 7.79 10.00 2.80
C PHE A 386 7.16 10.27 4.16
N LEU A 387 6.22 9.42 4.55
CA LEU A 387 5.60 9.44 5.86
C LEU A 387 6.35 8.48 6.80
N GLU A 388 6.33 8.79 8.11
CA GLU A 388 6.95 7.95 9.12
C GLU A 388 6.07 6.72 9.35
N TRP A 389 6.19 5.74 8.47
CA TRP A 389 5.48 4.47 8.57
C TRP A 389 6.26 3.38 7.83
N TYR A 390 6.87 2.44 8.60
CA TYR A 390 7.76 1.41 8.05
C TYR A 390 7.74 0.12 8.89
N PRO A 391 6.65 -0.63 8.89
CA PRO A 391 6.60 -1.91 9.58
C PRO A 391 7.69 -2.85 9.05
N LYS A 392 8.27 -3.66 9.94
CA LYS A 392 9.34 -4.60 9.61
C LYS A 392 8.77 -5.95 9.23
N TRP A 393 9.25 -6.52 8.14
CA TRP A 393 8.77 -7.77 7.57
C TRP A 393 9.81 -8.88 7.63
N THR A 394 9.36 -10.13 7.62
CA THR A 394 10.18 -11.31 7.37
C THR A 394 9.68 -11.97 6.11
N ASN A 395 10.54 -12.09 5.10
CA ASN A 395 10.21 -12.64 3.79
C ASN A 395 9.71 -14.08 3.87
N GLY A 396 8.83 -14.43 2.95
CA GLY A 396 8.47 -15.81 2.62
C GLY A 396 9.36 -16.39 1.52
N THR A 397 9.05 -17.61 1.15
CA THR A 397 9.79 -18.35 0.11
C THR A 397 8.86 -19.02 -0.90
N TYR A 398 7.57 -18.77 -0.81
CA TYR A 398 6.55 -19.46 -1.63
C TYR A 398 6.74 -19.24 -3.13
N THR A 399 7.02 -17.99 -3.53
CA THR A 399 7.26 -17.63 -4.93
C THR A 399 8.70 -17.89 -5.39
N SER A 400 9.60 -18.29 -4.48
CA SER A 400 11.06 -18.35 -4.68
C SER A 400 11.73 -16.98 -4.90
N ALA A 401 10.98 -15.90 -4.91
CA ALA A 401 11.49 -14.53 -5.06
C ALA A 401 11.97 -13.92 -3.72
N GLN A 402 11.75 -14.62 -2.60
CA GLN A 402 12.11 -14.17 -1.25
C GLN A 402 11.52 -12.78 -0.91
N GLN A 403 10.26 -12.58 -1.25
CA GLN A 403 9.54 -11.33 -1.03
C GLN A 403 8.63 -11.39 0.19
N SER A 404 8.06 -10.24 0.55
CA SER A 404 7.11 -10.12 1.66
C SER A 404 5.72 -9.74 1.16
N THR A 405 5.55 -8.49 0.77
CA THR A 405 4.25 -7.93 0.37
C THR A 405 4.11 -7.94 -1.15
N TRP A 406 2.90 -8.30 -1.63
CA TRP A 406 2.55 -8.31 -3.04
C TRP A 406 1.33 -7.44 -3.35
N THR A 407 0.47 -7.20 -2.37
CA THR A 407 -0.75 -6.39 -2.53
C THR A 407 -1.01 -5.54 -1.30
N VAL A 408 -1.60 -4.39 -1.51
CA VAL A 408 -2.12 -3.47 -0.50
C VAL A 408 -3.49 -2.98 -0.93
N THR A 409 -4.42 -2.85 0.02
CA THR A 409 -5.70 -2.16 -0.17
C THR A 409 -6.13 -1.52 1.15
N ALA A 410 -6.98 -0.51 1.09
CA ALA A 410 -7.40 0.22 2.28
C ALA A 410 -8.84 0.73 2.17
N ASN A 411 -9.38 1.08 3.33
CA ASN A 411 -10.52 1.99 3.47
C ASN A 411 -10.17 3.11 4.47
N SER A 412 -11.14 3.89 4.91
CA SER A 412 -10.90 4.98 5.88
C SER A 412 -10.32 4.53 7.22
N ASN A 413 -10.47 3.26 7.61
CA ASN A 413 -10.12 2.77 8.94
C ASN A 413 -8.98 1.76 8.95
N TYR A 414 -8.76 1.07 7.84
CA TYR A 414 -7.80 -0.05 7.75
C TYR A 414 -6.94 0.05 6.51
N VAL A 415 -5.67 -0.30 6.67
CA VAL A 415 -4.75 -0.64 5.58
C VAL A 415 -4.38 -2.10 5.72
N ILE A 416 -4.58 -2.89 4.67
CA ILE A 416 -4.35 -4.32 4.70
C ILE A 416 -3.35 -4.72 3.63
N TYR A 417 -2.43 -5.60 4.01
CA TYR A 417 -1.42 -6.15 3.11
C TYR A 417 -1.61 -7.64 2.93
N GLY A 418 -1.32 -8.08 1.74
CA GLY A 418 -1.22 -9.49 1.41
C GLY A 418 0.11 -9.79 0.73
N GLY A 419 0.55 -11.05 0.84
CA GLY A 419 1.81 -11.49 0.26
C GLY A 419 2.18 -12.89 0.69
N GLU A 420 3.49 -13.14 0.84
CA GLU A 420 4.06 -14.41 1.31
C GLU A 420 4.87 -14.27 2.61
N PHE A 421 4.83 -13.11 3.26
CA PHE A 421 5.59 -12.85 4.50
C PHE A 421 5.24 -13.83 5.63
N LEU A 422 6.21 -14.00 6.57
CA LEU A 422 6.08 -14.91 7.71
C LEU A 422 5.85 -14.19 9.04
N LYS A 423 6.39 -12.95 9.17
CA LYS A 423 6.25 -12.12 10.37
C LYS A 423 6.14 -10.64 9.99
N VAL A 424 5.44 -9.88 10.85
CA VAL A 424 5.35 -8.43 10.77
C VAL A 424 5.66 -7.85 12.15
N ASN A 425 6.61 -6.91 12.23
CA ASN A 425 7.10 -6.32 13.49
C ASN A 425 7.53 -7.36 14.55
N GLY A 426 8.02 -8.52 14.11
CA GLY A 426 8.40 -9.64 14.98
C GLY A 426 7.23 -10.56 15.39
N VAL A 427 5.98 -10.16 15.13
CA VAL A 427 4.79 -10.99 15.38
C VAL A 427 4.65 -12.02 14.27
N ALA A 428 4.44 -13.29 14.63
CA ALA A 428 4.15 -14.36 13.66
C ALA A 428 2.78 -14.08 13.01
N GLN A 429 2.79 -13.74 11.74
CA GLN A 429 1.61 -13.39 10.96
C GLN A 429 1.91 -13.69 9.49
N GLN A 430 1.30 -14.73 8.91
CA GLN A 430 1.66 -15.22 7.59
C GLN A 430 0.66 -14.81 6.51
N GLY A 431 1.17 -14.18 5.46
CA GLY A 431 0.48 -13.95 4.18
C GLY A 431 -0.58 -12.85 4.17
N LEU A 432 -1.23 -12.57 5.28
CA LEU A 432 -2.27 -11.52 5.42
C LEU A 432 -2.07 -10.74 6.72
N VAL A 433 -2.21 -9.41 6.68
CA VAL A 433 -2.13 -8.56 7.86
C VAL A 433 -3.03 -7.33 7.71
N ARG A 434 -3.55 -6.84 8.83
CA ARG A 434 -4.32 -5.60 8.96
C ARG A 434 -3.60 -4.61 9.86
N PHE A 435 -3.59 -3.36 9.46
CA PHE A 435 -3.27 -2.20 10.26
C PHE A 435 -4.50 -1.30 10.34
N ALA A 436 -4.65 -0.51 11.39
CA ALA A 436 -5.81 0.34 11.56
C ALA A 436 -5.43 1.73 12.06
N VAL A 437 -6.38 2.66 11.95
CA VAL A 437 -6.30 3.99 12.59
C VAL A 437 -6.16 3.84 14.11
N LYS A 438 -5.61 4.86 14.77
CA LYS A 438 -5.32 4.83 16.22
C LYS A 438 -6.53 4.49 17.10
N ASP A 439 -7.73 4.88 16.69
CA ASP A 439 -8.97 4.64 17.45
C ASP A 439 -9.38 3.16 17.46
N ILE A 440 -8.82 2.36 16.55
CA ILE A 440 -9.05 0.91 16.44
C ILE A 440 -7.83 0.12 16.88
N ALA A 441 -6.63 0.60 16.57
CA ALA A 441 -5.37 -0.03 16.93
C ALA A 441 -5.10 0.07 18.44
N ALA A 442 -4.32 -0.86 18.96
CA ALA A 442 -3.92 -0.83 20.37
C ALA A 442 -2.84 0.21 20.67
N ASN A 443 -2.19 0.76 19.63
CA ASN A 443 -1.13 1.78 19.69
C ASN A 443 0.01 1.39 20.65
N LYS A 444 0.50 0.16 20.54
CA LYS A 444 1.56 -0.41 21.40
C LYS A 444 2.93 -0.43 20.75
N VAL A 445 3.01 -0.14 19.47
CA VAL A 445 4.30 0.06 18.81
C VAL A 445 4.90 1.35 19.33
N GLY A 446 6.16 1.31 19.70
CA GLY A 446 6.88 2.45 20.27
C GLY A 446 8.37 2.40 19.90
N PRO A 447 9.23 3.27 20.51
CA PRO A 447 10.63 3.37 20.15
C PRO A 447 11.34 2.01 20.18
N THR A 448 12.07 1.71 19.11
CA THR A 448 12.48 0.33 18.76
C THR A 448 13.63 -0.21 19.59
N LEU A 449 14.63 0.65 19.92
CA LEU A 449 15.86 0.26 20.62
C LEU A 449 15.61 0.18 22.12
N LYS A 450 16.11 -0.89 22.78
CA LYS A 450 15.96 -1.09 24.23
C LYS A 450 17.12 -1.88 24.82
N GLY A 451 17.36 -1.70 26.12
CA GLY A 451 18.41 -2.41 26.86
C GLY A 451 19.80 -2.19 26.23
N ALA A 452 20.58 -3.25 26.15
CA ALA A 452 21.92 -3.23 25.56
C ALA A 452 21.94 -2.85 24.07
N ALA A 453 20.83 -3.06 23.33
CA ALA A 453 20.73 -2.66 21.93
C ALA A 453 20.61 -1.14 21.76
N TRP A 454 20.31 -0.40 22.82
CA TRP A 454 20.29 1.07 22.82
C TRP A 454 21.48 1.63 23.59
N ALA A 455 22.59 1.84 22.89
CA ALA A 455 23.89 2.17 23.45
C ALA A 455 23.92 3.58 24.07
N LEU A 456 23.52 3.70 25.36
CA LEU A 456 23.89 4.85 26.18
C LEU A 456 25.35 4.69 26.60
N THR A 457 26.19 5.71 26.33
CA THR A 457 27.60 5.74 26.76
C THR A 457 27.86 6.94 27.65
N GLY A 458 28.83 6.83 28.56
CA GLY A 458 29.20 7.89 29.47
C GLY A 458 30.69 7.94 29.74
N SER A 459 31.22 9.15 29.87
CA SER A 459 32.62 9.41 30.23
C SER A 459 32.73 10.64 31.13
N SER A 460 33.84 10.78 31.84
CA SER A 460 34.13 11.97 32.64
C SER A 460 35.40 12.66 32.08
N PRO A 461 35.26 13.60 31.14
CA PRO A 461 36.42 14.24 30.49
C PRO A 461 37.15 15.23 31.40
N SER A 462 36.47 15.77 32.43
CA SER A 462 37.03 16.74 33.38
C SER A 462 36.40 16.58 34.77
N ALA A 463 37.05 17.14 35.79
CA ALA A 463 36.57 17.12 37.18
C ALA A 463 35.14 17.61 37.32
N GLY A 464 34.31 16.86 38.05
CA GLY A 464 32.91 17.21 38.34
C GLY A 464 31.94 17.13 37.18
N LYS A 465 32.30 16.48 36.06
CA LYS A 465 31.45 16.41 34.85
C LYS A 465 31.31 14.98 34.36
N ALA A 466 30.10 14.60 33.95
CA ALA A 466 29.81 13.39 33.17
C ALA A 466 29.21 13.76 31.81
N THR A 467 29.82 13.29 30.74
CA THR A 467 29.29 13.47 29.37
C THR A 467 28.65 12.17 28.92
N LEU A 468 27.34 12.22 28.62
CA LEU A 468 26.50 11.14 28.15
C LEU A 468 26.25 11.28 26.65
N LYS A 469 26.27 10.15 25.91
CA LYS A 469 25.94 10.13 24.47
C LYS A 469 25.04 8.94 24.18
N TRP A 470 24.05 9.15 23.30
CA TRP A 470 23.15 8.10 22.84
C TRP A 470 22.66 8.37 21.41
N PRO A 471 22.39 7.33 20.59
CA PRO A 471 21.76 7.50 19.29
C PRO A 471 20.27 7.81 19.45
N GLY A 472 19.67 8.42 18.44
CA GLY A 472 18.21 8.53 18.32
C GLY A 472 17.58 7.12 18.29
N ASN A 473 16.35 7.03 18.77
CA ASN A 473 15.62 5.76 18.85
C ASN A 473 14.39 5.84 17.92
N PRO A 474 14.42 5.18 16.75
CA PRO A 474 13.34 5.28 15.77
C PRO A 474 12.06 4.61 16.28
N ASP A 475 10.94 5.19 15.89
CA ASP A 475 9.62 4.61 16.03
C ASP A 475 9.05 4.28 14.65
N LYS A 476 8.19 3.27 14.50
CA LYS A 476 7.74 2.81 13.18
C LYS A 476 6.60 3.60 12.57
N ASP A 477 5.92 4.40 13.39
CA ASP A 477 4.75 5.19 12.99
C ASP A 477 4.68 6.57 13.66
N ASN A 478 5.77 6.96 14.37
CA ASN A 478 5.88 8.25 15.01
C ASN A 478 7.26 8.89 14.77
N ALA A 479 7.30 9.97 13.99
CA ALA A 479 8.54 10.73 13.73
C ALA A 479 9.07 11.42 14.99
N THR A 480 8.21 11.72 15.96
CA THR A 480 8.56 12.48 17.15
C THR A 480 8.72 11.57 18.37
N VAL A 481 9.90 11.67 19.01
CA VAL A 481 10.23 10.92 20.22
C VAL A 481 10.75 11.88 21.30
N THR A 482 10.26 11.73 22.53
CA THR A 482 10.72 12.47 23.70
C THR A 482 11.73 11.64 24.47
N TYR A 483 12.95 12.15 24.62
CA TYR A 483 14.04 11.54 25.37
C TYR A 483 14.13 12.15 26.77
N LYS A 484 14.20 11.27 27.80
CA LYS A 484 14.35 11.67 29.19
C LYS A 484 15.58 10.98 29.79
N LEU A 485 16.58 11.76 30.19
CA LEU A 485 17.79 11.25 30.83
C LEU A 485 17.62 11.30 32.34
N TYR A 486 17.84 10.18 33.00
CA TYR A 486 17.76 10.04 34.46
C TYR A 486 19.15 9.79 35.06
N ARG A 487 19.32 10.23 36.33
CA ARG A 487 20.48 9.94 37.17
C ARG A 487 20.00 9.29 38.47
N GLY A 488 20.65 8.18 38.85
CA GLY A 488 20.39 7.43 40.08
C GLY A 488 19.19 6.50 39.99
N THR A 489 17.99 7.05 39.86
CA THR A 489 16.71 6.29 39.81
C THR A 489 15.76 6.86 38.77
N LEU A 490 14.80 6.06 38.31
CA LEU A 490 13.73 6.50 37.40
C LEU A 490 12.59 7.27 38.13
N ASP A 491 12.52 7.18 39.46
CA ASP A 491 11.51 7.89 40.27
C ASP A 491 11.86 9.38 40.45
N SER A 492 13.07 9.78 40.05
CA SER A 492 13.50 11.19 40.10
C SER A 492 13.03 11.98 38.88
N THR A 493 13.05 13.30 38.98
CA THR A 493 12.89 14.18 37.83
C THR A 493 14.00 13.95 36.83
N PRO A 494 13.72 13.82 35.51
CA PRO A 494 14.77 13.70 34.50
C PRO A 494 15.72 14.92 34.56
N ILE A 495 17.03 14.65 34.52
CA ILE A 495 18.04 15.73 34.51
C ILE A 495 18.13 16.42 33.14
N LYS A 496 17.58 15.81 32.09
CA LYS A 496 17.42 16.38 30.76
C LYS A 496 16.19 15.75 30.09
N THR A 497 15.38 16.60 29.47
CA THR A 497 14.31 16.19 28.55
C THR A 497 14.53 16.89 27.22
N VAL A 498 14.42 16.15 26.10
CA VAL A 498 14.49 16.72 24.76
C VAL A 498 13.50 15.99 23.85
N LYS A 499 12.72 16.76 23.07
CA LYS A 499 11.82 16.25 22.04
C LYS A 499 12.52 16.39 20.68
N VAL A 500 12.56 15.31 19.91
CA VAL A 500 13.18 15.26 18.57
C VAL A 500 12.17 14.73 17.59
N SER A 501 11.98 15.44 16.48
CA SER A 501 11.20 14.99 15.33
C SER A 501 12.18 14.74 14.18
N ALA A 502 12.24 13.49 13.70
CA ALA A 502 13.12 13.09 12.61
C ALA A 502 12.60 11.81 11.94
N PRO A 503 12.75 11.67 10.62
CA PRO A 503 12.39 10.43 9.94
C PRO A 503 13.32 9.29 10.37
N PHE A 504 12.84 8.03 10.23
CA PHE A 504 13.53 6.83 10.71
C PHE A 504 14.93 6.62 10.12
N TRP A 505 15.23 7.18 8.98
CA TRP A 505 16.55 7.07 8.33
C TRP A 505 17.53 8.19 8.74
N LYS A 506 17.10 9.18 9.54
CA LYS A 506 17.93 10.34 9.93
C LYS A 506 18.03 10.46 11.45
N HIS A 507 18.62 9.43 12.08
CA HIS A 507 18.81 9.43 13.53
C HIS A 507 20.05 10.20 13.94
N THR A 508 19.85 11.33 14.63
CA THR A 508 20.93 12.15 15.16
C THR A 508 21.37 11.62 16.54
N ALA A 509 22.67 11.44 16.71
CA ALA A 509 23.23 11.17 18.03
C ALA A 509 23.07 12.41 18.92
N MET A 510 22.68 12.18 20.18
CA MET A 510 22.48 13.22 21.19
C MET A 510 23.58 13.14 22.25
N THR A 511 23.88 14.30 22.82
CA THR A 511 24.86 14.42 23.92
C THR A 511 24.33 15.34 25.00
N PHE A 512 24.71 15.04 26.26
CA PHE A 512 24.43 15.90 27.41
C PHE A 512 25.58 15.81 28.40
N THR A 513 25.95 16.95 29.00
CA THR A 513 26.97 17.02 30.07
C THR A 513 26.30 17.38 31.39
N ASP A 514 26.33 16.43 32.32
CA ASP A 514 25.92 16.62 33.71
C ASP A 514 27.09 17.19 34.49
N THR A 515 26.88 18.34 35.10
CA THR A 515 27.91 19.12 35.81
C THR A 515 27.66 19.19 37.31
N GLY A 516 28.67 19.60 38.11
CA GLY A 516 28.57 19.75 39.55
C GLY A 516 28.51 18.37 40.26
N ARG A 517 29.17 17.38 39.72
CA ARG A 517 29.30 16.04 40.35
C ARG A 517 30.55 16.02 41.21
N THR A 518 30.48 15.29 42.33
CA THR A 518 31.64 15.12 43.24
C THR A 518 32.70 14.26 42.57
N SER A 519 33.93 14.77 42.47
CA SER A 519 35.08 14.02 41.97
C SER A 519 35.29 12.75 42.79
N GLY A 520 35.64 11.65 42.13
CA GLY A 520 35.77 10.31 42.73
C GLY A 520 34.46 9.54 42.93
N SER A 521 33.29 10.20 42.85
CA SER A 521 31.99 9.52 42.96
C SER A 521 31.65 8.72 41.69
N SER A 522 30.76 7.73 41.84
CA SER A 522 30.17 7.00 40.72
C SER A 522 28.71 7.40 40.54
N GLN A 523 28.35 7.79 39.33
CA GLN A 523 26.99 8.20 38.95
C GLN A 523 26.40 7.20 37.97
N LYS A 524 25.13 6.79 38.17
CA LYS A 524 24.38 5.91 37.25
C LYS A 524 23.44 6.74 36.38
N TYR A 525 23.40 6.43 35.08
CA TYR A 525 22.52 7.12 34.12
C TYR A 525 21.73 6.12 33.29
N LYS A 526 20.50 6.48 32.93
CA LYS A 526 19.61 5.75 32.04
C LYS A 526 18.87 6.72 31.15
N ILE A 527 18.68 6.37 29.88
CA ILE A 527 17.84 7.13 28.94
C ILE A 527 16.52 6.39 28.71
N GLU A 528 15.43 7.15 28.66
CA GLU A 528 14.08 6.72 28.28
C GLU A 528 13.69 7.44 27.01
N ALA A 529 13.11 6.72 26.04
CA ALA A 529 12.44 7.26 24.87
C ALA A 529 10.93 7.02 25.02
N VAL A 530 10.15 8.05 24.75
CA VAL A 530 8.69 8.03 24.87
C VAL A 530 8.11 8.57 23.57
N ASP A 531 7.23 7.81 22.93
CA ASP A 531 6.47 8.27 21.78
C ASP A 531 5.29 9.18 22.21
N PRO A 532 4.56 9.82 21.30
CA PRO A 532 3.40 10.65 21.63
C PRO A 532 2.23 9.90 22.26
N LEU A 533 2.18 8.57 22.09
CA LEU A 533 1.11 7.70 22.61
C LEU A 533 1.45 7.12 23.99
N GLY A 534 2.65 7.44 24.51
CA GLY A 534 3.09 7.03 25.84
C GLY A 534 3.82 5.69 25.89
N ASN A 535 4.15 5.08 24.73
CA ASN A 535 4.96 3.86 24.73
C ASN A 535 6.42 4.20 25.07
N ILE A 536 7.00 3.40 25.97
CA ILE A 536 8.29 3.68 26.59
C ILE A 536 9.31 2.60 26.22
N SER A 537 10.48 3.05 25.82
CA SER A 537 11.69 2.23 25.66
C SER A 537 12.81 2.76 26.54
N ARG A 538 13.66 1.87 27.08
CA ARG A 538 14.74 2.24 28.03
C ARG A 538 16.05 1.58 27.67
N SER A 539 17.16 2.32 27.81
CA SER A 539 18.52 1.76 27.76
C SER A 539 18.85 0.93 29.00
N ASP A 540 19.97 0.24 29.02
CA ASP A 540 20.58 -0.20 30.26
C ASP A 540 21.14 0.97 31.06
N TRP A 541 21.40 0.74 32.37
CA TRP A 541 22.11 1.67 33.23
C TRP A 541 23.59 1.73 32.86
N VAL A 542 24.12 2.94 32.74
CA VAL A 542 25.55 3.20 32.56
C VAL A 542 26.11 3.87 33.80
N THR A 543 27.22 3.36 34.34
CA THR A 543 27.92 3.96 35.48
C THR A 543 29.11 4.77 34.97
N VAL A 544 29.20 6.02 35.40
CA VAL A 544 30.33 6.93 35.10
C VAL A 544 31.04 7.28 36.40
N LYS A 545 32.34 6.94 36.51
CA LYS A 545 33.19 7.41 37.59
C LYS A 545 33.67 8.83 37.27
N ILE A 546 33.38 9.77 38.16
CA ILE A 546 33.66 11.19 37.99
C ILE A 546 35.13 11.46 38.30
N ARG A 547 35.79 12.18 37.41
CA ARG A 547 37.14 12.71 37.62
C ARG A 547 37.15 13.78 38.68
#